data_be915d4db635e95d41e91968dcc2264a
#
_entry.id   be915d4db635e95d41e91968dcc2264a
#
_cell.length_a   1.000
_cell.length_b   1.000
_cell.length_c   1.000
_cell.angle_alpha   90.00
_cell.angle_beta   90.00
_cell.angle_gamma   90.00
#
_symmetry.space_group_name_H-M   'P 1'
#
loop_
_entity.id
_entity.type
_entity.pdbx_description
1 polymer ?
#
loop_
_entity_poly.entity_id
_entity_poly.type
_entity_poly.pdbx_seq_one_letter_code
_entity_poly.pdbx_strand_id
1 'polypeptide(L)'
;MSEVSGGQLQRACICRSMMSEPEIIFADEPTGALNQTAATEVIESFLKINRDGTTILMVTHDSRIASMCERILYILDGEIRGELKLGKKEQNDNREREQKTIRWLAEMGR
;
A
#
# COMPACT_ATOMS: atom_id res chain seq x y z
N MET A 1 3.27 5.68 -20.00
CA MET A 1 4.45 6.05 -19.21
C MET A 1 5.39 4.86 -19.11
N SER A 2 6.67 5.13 -19.16
CA SER A 2 7.67 4.07 -19.11
C SER A 2 7.90 3.59 -17.68
N GLU A 3 8.06 2.29 -17.50
CA GLU A 3 8.43 1.71 -16.21
C GLU A 3 9.95 1.68 -16.01
N VAL A 4 10.69 2.28 -16.89
CA VAL A 4 12.15 2.14 -16.93
C VAL A 4 12.82 2.55 -15.65
N SER A 5 12.35 3.60 -15.02
CA SER A 5 13.02 4.13 -13.84
C SER A 5 12.57 3.49 -12.52
N GLY A 6 11.59 2.61 -12.55
CA GLY A 6 11.16 1.84 -11.38
C GLY A 6 10.97 2.70 -10.14
N GLY A 7 11.74 2.43 -9.07
CA GLY A 7 11.63 3.12 -7.79
C GLY A 7 11.89 4.61 -7.86
N GLN A 8 12.78 5.04 -8.76
CA GLN A 8 13.06 6.48 -8.93
C GLN A 8 11.83 7.21 -9.47
N LEU A 9 11.14 6.61 -10.44
CA LEU A 9 9.94 7.19 -11.00
C LEU A 9 8.83 7.25 -9.94
N GLN A 10 8.66 6.20 -9.17
CA GLN A 10 7.66 6.18 -8.10
C GLN A 10 7.95 7.26 -7.07
N ARG A 11 9.19 7.42 -6.64
CA ARG A 11 9.56 8.46 -5.68
C ARG A 11 9.33 9.86 -6.25
N ALA A 12 9.62 10.07 -7.53
CA ALA A 12 9.37 11.34 -8.19
C ALA A 12 7.88 11.68 -8.21
N CYS A 13 7.04 10.69 -8.49
CA CYS A 13 5.58 10.87 -8.48
C CYS A 13 5.07 11.22 -7.08
N ILE A 14 5.60 10.56 -6.06
CA ILE A 14 5.25 10.86 -4.66
C ILE A 14 5.64 12.29 -4.30
N CYS A 15 6.86 12.70 -4.62
CA CYS A 15 7.32 14.06 -4.33
C CYS A 15 6.46 15.11 -5.03
N ARG A 16 6.10 14.85 -6.28
CA ARG A 16 5.25 15.76 -7.04
C ARG A 16 3.88 15.90 -6.40
N SER A 17 3.30 14.78 -5.95
CA SER A 17 2.03 14.79 -5.23
C SER A 17 2.11 15.60 -3.95
N MET A 18 3.20 15.47 -3.21
CA MET A 18 3.42 16.22 -1.98
C MET A 18 3.54 17.72 -2.21
N MET A 19 4.13 18.12 -3.34
CA MET A 19 4.23 19.54 -3.70
C MET A 19 2.85 20.16 -3.92
N SER A 20 1.88 19.36 -4.33
CA SER A 20 0.49 19.81 -4.52
C SER A 20 -0.33 19.79 -3.24
N GLU A 21 0.23 19.26 -2.16
CA GLU A 21 -0.42 19.08 -0.86
C GLU A 21 -1.80 18.42 -0.98
N PRO A 22 -1.89 17.25 -1.66
CA PRO A 22 -3.19 16.60 -1.85
C PRO A 22 -3.72 16.03 -0.53
N GLU A 23 -5.03 16.01 -0.39
CA GLU A 23 -5.66 15.35 0.76
C GLU A 23 -5.59 13.84 0.64
N ILE A 24 -5.62 13.33 -0.59
CA ILE A 24 -5.57 11.90 -0.88
C ILE A 24 -4.58 11.65 -2.02
N ILE A 25 -3.72 10.66 -1.82
CA ILE A 25 -2.83 10.15 -2.86
C ILE A 25 -3.36 8.79 -3.30
N PHE A 26 -3.56 8.63 -4.60
CA PHE A 26 -3.94 7.35 -5.19
C PHE A 26 -2.70 6.68 -5.77
N ALA A 27 -2.47 5.42 -5.39
CA ALA A 27 -1.34 4.64 -5.89
C ALA A 27 -1.83 3.28 -6.39
N ASP A 28 -1.64 3.01 -7.68
CA ASP A 28 -2.06 1.76 -8.30
C ASP A 28 -0.85 0.88 -8.54
N GLU A 29 -0.76 -0.23 -7.81
CA GLU A 29 0.35 -1.18 -7.86
C GLU A 29 1.72 -0.50 -7.79
N PRO A 30 1.96 0.33 -6.76
CA PRO A 30 3.15 1.21 -6.76
C PRO A 30 4.47 0.44 -6.68
N THR A 31 4.44 -0.84 -6.32
CA THR A 31 5.65 -1.66 -6.18
C THR A 31 5.72 -2.79 -7.19
N GLY A 32 4.79 -2.85 -8.15
CA GLY A 32 4.63 -4.01 -9.03
C GLY A 32 5.85 -4.34 -9.88
N ALA A 33 6.62 -3.34 -10.31
CA ALA A 33 7.79 -3.53 -11.16
C ALA A 33 9.10 -3.46 -10.40
N LEU A 34 9.07 -3.41 -9.06
CA LEU A 34 10.25 -3.15 -8.24
C LEU A 34 10.75 -4.43 -7.56
N ASN A 35 12.07 -4.49 -7.32
CA ASN A 35 12.62 -5.50 -6.45
C ASN A 35 12.23 -5.21 -4.99
N GLN A 36 12.50 -6.17 -4.10
CA GLN A 36 12.06 -6.07 -2.71
C GLN A 36 12.61 -4.84 -1.99
N THR A 37 13.87 -4.50 -2.22
CA THR A 37 14.51 -3.34 -1.58
C THR A 37 13.85 -2.03 -2.01
N ALA A 38 13.68 -1.86 -3.32
CA ALA A 38 13.05 -0.67 -3.87
C ALA A 38 11.57 -0.58 -3.46
N ALA A 39 10.87 -1.71 -3.43
CA ALA A 39 9.48 -1.76 -2.98
C ALA A 39 9.35 -1.30 -1.53
N THR A 40 10.24 -1.77 -0.67
CA THR A 40 10.24 -1.37 0.75
C THR A 40 10.45 0.13 0.89
N GLU A 41 11.38 0.72 0.14
CA GLU A 41 11.62 2.16 0.18
C GLU A 41 10.40 2.96 -0.22
N VAL A 42 9.70 2.52 -1.28
CA VAL A 42 8.49 3.19 -1.73
C VAL A 42 7.40 3.12 -0.66
N ILE A 43 7.19 1.95 -0.08
CA ILE A 43 6.16 1.79 0.96
C ILE A 43 6.50 2.61 2.20
N GLU A 44 7.76 2.68 2.60
CA GLU A 44 8.18 3.51 3.73
C GLU A 44 7.91 4.99 3.47
N SER A 45 8.12 5.44 2.22
CA SER A 45 7.79 6.80 1.81
C SER A 45 6.29 7.08 1.97
N PHE A 46 5.44 6.16 1.53
CA PHE A 46 3.98 6.28 1.69
C PHE A 46 3.58 6.30 3.16
N LEU A 47 4.17 5.45 3.97
CA LEU A 47 3.86 5.41 5.42
C LEU A 47 4.22 6.73 6.09
N LYS A 48 5.35 7.32 5.70
CA LYS A 48 5.76 8.61 6.23
C LYS A 48 4.77 9.71 5.86
N ILE A 49 4.38 9.76 4.59
CA ILE A 49 3.40 10.73 4.10
C ILE A 49 2.07 10.57 4.83
N ASN A 50 1.66 9.34 5.05
CA ASN A 50 0.43 9.04 5.78
C ASN A 50 0.52 9.51 7.24
N ARG A 51 1.65 9.29 7.89
CA ARG A 51 1.85 9.76 9.27
C ARG A 51 1.79 11.29 9.37
N ASP A 52 2.15 11.99 8.29
CA ASP A 52 2.09 13.44 8.23
C ASP A 52 0.69 13.96 7.92
N GLY A 53 -0.30 13.09 7.83
CA GLY A 53 -1.70 13.48 7.73
C GLY A 53 -2.36 13.29 6.38
N THR A 54 -1.64 12.77 5.39
CA THR A 54 -2.19 12.54 4.05
C THR A 54 -2.80 11.14 3.98
N THR A 55 -4.01 11.04 3.47
CA THR A 55 -4.66 9.75 3.24
C THR A 55 -4.10 9.12 1.95
N ILE A 56 -3.77 7.84 2.02
CA ILE A 56 -3.25 7.11 0.86
C ILE A 56 -4.19 5.97 0.54
N LEU A 57 -4.66 5.94 -0.70
CA LEU A 57 -5.45 4.83 -1.23
C LEU A 57 -4.57 4.06 -2.19
N MET A 58 -4.29 2.81 -1.86
CA MET A 58 -3.37 1.97 -2.62
C MET A 58 -4.08 0.73 -3.15
N VAL A 59 -3.86 0.42 -4.42
CA VAL A 59 -4.34 -0.82 -5.02
C VAL A 59 -3.14 -1.75 -5.17
N THR A 60 -3.23 -2.97 -4.63
CA THR A 60 -2.13 -3.93 -4.71
C THR A 60 -2.66 -5.36 -4.69
N HIS A 61 -1.91 -6.27 -5.32
CA HIS A 61 -2.14 -7.71 -5.24
C HIS A 61 -1.17 -8.38 -4.26
N ASP A 62 -0.28 -7.62 -3.65
CA ASP A 62 0.73 -8.15 -2.74
C ASP A 62 0.21 -8.07 -1.30
N SER A 63 -0.03 -9.24 -0.69
CA SER A 63 -0.55 -9.33 0.67
C SER A 63 0.41 -8.75 1.70
N ARG A 64 1.72 -8.81 1.45
CA ARG A 64 2.71 -8.24 2.35
C ARG A 64 2.59 -6.72 2.40
N ILE A 65 2.40 -6.09 1.22
CA ILE A 65 2.20 -4.64 1.14
C ILE A 65 0.87 -4.26 1.78
N ALA A 66 -0.19 -5.00 1.48
CA ALA A 66 -1.51 -4.75 2.05
C ALA A 66 -1.47 -4.82 3.59
N SER A 67 -0.69 -5.74 4.14
CA SER A 67 -0.59 -5.91 5.60
C SER A 67 0.03 -4.71 6.31
N MET A 68 0.70 -3.83 5.59
CA MET A 68 1.28 -2.61 6.15
C MET A 68 0.28 -1.47 6.25
N CYS A 69 -0.90 -1.63 5.67
CA CYS A 69 -1.94 -0.60 5.67
C CYS A 69 -2.84 -0.70 6.90
N GLU A 70 -3.46 0.41 7.27
CA GLU A 70 -4.38 0.42 8.42
C GLU A 70 -5.65 -0.37 8.14
N ARG A 71 -6.07 -0.38 6.88
CA ARG A 71 -7.37 -0.91 6.47
C ARG A 71 -7.24 -1.51 5.08
N ILE A 72 -7.79 -2.69 4.90
CA ILE A 72 -7.77 -3.39 3.63
C ILE A 72 -9.20 -3.61 3.17
N LEU A 73 -9.48 -3.25 1.93
CA LEU A 73 -10.77 -3.50 1.30
C LEU A 73 -10.59 -4.58 0.23
N TYR A 74 -11.42 -5.60 0.26
CA TYR A 74 -11.44 -6.63 -0.77
C TYR A 74 -12.51 -6.27 -1.79
N ILE A 75 -12.08 -6.02 -3.02
CA ILE A 75 -12.98 -5.60 -4.10
C ILE A 75 -13.03 -6.69 -5.16
N LEU A 76 -14.23 -7.06 -5.56
CA LEU A 76 -14.46 -8.06 -6.60
C LEU A 76 -15.63 -7.57 -7.46
N ASP A 77 -15.42 -7.57 -8.78
CA ASP A 77 -16.44 -7.14 -9.75
C ASP A 77 -16.98 -5.73 -9.47
N GLY A 78 -16.08 -4.83 -9.04
CA GLY A 78 -16.43 -3.44 -8.75
C GLY A 78 -17.15 -3.22 -7.43
N GLU A 79 -17.32 -4.25 -6.61
CA GLU A 79 -18.02 -4.16 -5.33
C GLU A 79 -17.07 -4.47 -4.17
N ILE A 80 -17.27 -3.78 -3.05
CA ILE A 80 -16.54 -4.07 -1.82
C ILE A 80 -17.16 -5.30 -1.17
N ARG A 81 -16.39 -6.37 -1.07
CA ARG A 81 -16.84 -7.65 -0.51
C ARG A 81 -16.45 -7.87 0.93
N GLY A 82 -15.49 -7.11 1.41
CA GLY A 82 -15.04 -7.24 2.79
C GLY A 82 -14.07 -6.17 3.18
N GLU A 83 -13.85 -6.05 4.48
CA GLU A 83 -12.94 -5.09 5.06
C GLU A 83 -12.19 -5.73 6.23
N LEU A 84 -10.88 -5.49 6.29
CA LEU A 84 -10.05 -5.89 7.41
C LEU A 84 -9.39 -4.64 7.99
N LYS A 85 -9.63 -4.38 9.26
CA LYS A 85 -9.01 -3.25 9.97
C LYS A 85 -7.83 -3.77 10.77
N LEU A 86 -6.63 -3.33 10.41
CA LEU A 86 -5.40 -3.70 11.10
C LEU A 86 -4.91 -2.64 12.08
N GLY A 87 -5.39 -1.39 11.92
CA GLY A 87 -4.88 -0.27 12.67
C GLY A 87 -3.52 0.19 12.16
N LYS A 88 -2.95 1.20 12.78
CA LYS A 88 -1.66 1.74 12.38
C LYS A 88 -0.55 0.73 12.63
N LYS A 89 0.37 0.65 11.67
CA LYS A 89 1.50 -0.27 11.77
C LYS A 89 2.48 0.23 12.83
N GLU A 90 2.81 -0.65 13.79
CA GLU A 90 3.81 -0.40 14.80
C GLU A 90 5.06 -1.24 14.51
N GLN A 91 6.18 -0.89 15.14
CA GLN A 91 7.39 -1.70 15.03
C GLN A 91 7.13 -3.09 15.61
N ASN A 92 7.65 -4.11 14.96
CA ASN A 92 7.64 -5.51 15.42
C ASN A 92 6.33 -6.25 15.23
N ASP A 93 5.32 -5.69 14.54
CA ASP A 93 4.07 -6.40 14.31
C ASP A 93 3.90 -6.93 12.89
N ASN A 94 4.93 -6.83 12.06
CA ASN A 94 4.85 -7.17 10.62
C ASN A 94 4.38 -8.60 10.36
N ARG A 95 4.95 -9.55 11.08
CA ARG A 95 4.65 -10.98 10.87
C ARG A 95 3.21 -11.30 11.23
N GLU A 96 2.75 -10.80 12.35
CA GLU A 96 1.38 -11.01 12.81
C GLU A 96 0.37 -10.39 11.85
N ARG A 97 0.64 -9.17 11.41
CA ARG A 97 -0.22 -8.47 10.46
C ARG A 97 -0.29 -9.22 9.12
N GLU A 98 0.84 -9.69 8.63
CA GLU A 98 0.90 -10.43 7.37
C GLU A 98 0.13 -11.74 7.47
N GLN A 99 0.31 -12.50 8.55
CA GLN A 99 -0.42 -13.74 8.76
C GLN A 99 -1.93 -13.52 8.84
N LYS A 100 -2.35 -12.48 9.55
CA LYS A 100 -3.76 -12.12 9.66
C LYS A 100 -4.35 -11.74 8.31
N THR A 101 -3.61 -10.99 7.52
CA THR A 101 -4.02 -10.57 6.19
C THR A 101 -4.17 -11.77 5.26
N ILE A 102 -3.18 -12.66 5.24
CA ILE A 102 -3.21 -13.86 4.40
C ILE A 102 -4.40 -14.73 4.74
N ARG A 103 -4.65 -14.95 6.03
CA ARG A 103 -5.78 -15.75 6.49
C ARG A 103 -7.11 -15.13 6.05
N TRP A 104 -7.25 -13.83 6.23
CA TRP A 104 -8.46 -13.12 5.84
C TRP A 104 -8.69 -13.17 4.32
N LEU A 105 -7.63 -12.98 3.52
CA LEU A 105 -7.74 -13.06 2.06
C LEU A 105 -8.15 -14.44 1.60
N ALA A 106 -7.66 -15.49 2.25
CA ALA A 106 -8.05 -16.86 1.95
C ALA A 106 -9.55 -17.08 2.19
N GLU A 107 -10.09 -16.48 3.24
CA GLU A 107 -11.52 -16.55 3.54
C GLU A 107 -12.34 -15.79 2.50
N MET A 108 -11.86 -14.61 2.08
CA MET A 108 -12.56 -13.78 1.09
C MET A 108 -12.57 -14.42 -0.29
N GLY A 109 -11.54 -15.18 -0.64
CA GLY A 109 -11.42 -15.81 -1.94
C GLY A 109 -12.23 -17.10 -2.13
N ARG A 110 -12.98 -17.52 -1.16
CA ARG A 110 -13.78 -18.74 -1.24
C ARG A 110 -15.12 -18.53 -1.93
#